data_7bde508e1fe9b28d9cbcd87b671be2fb
#
_entry.id   7bde508e1fe9b28d9cbcd87b671be2fb
#
_cell.length_a   1.000
_cell.length_b   1.000
_cell.length_c   1.000
_cell.angle_alpha   90.00
_cell.angle_beta   90.00
_cell.angle_gamma   90.00
#
_symmetry.space_group_name_H-M   'P 1'
#
loop_
_entity.id
_entity.type
_entity.pdbx_description
1 polymer ?
#
loop_
_entity_poly.entity_id
_entity_poly.type
_entity_poly.pdbx_seq_one_letter_code
_entity_poly.pdbx_strand_id
1 'polypeptide(L)'
;MKTISIINLKGGVGKTITAINMAYILSDMGNRVLLVDNDKQGNTSKFFGVHSYKRPSLAEVLTEKGFPTLEAVVQTEYKGLDVLPANMNLLRADKEILMDCTRPQQTRLKKALDDVAELYDYAVIDNAPDLDMGVINALVASDDIIIPMKVDKFAFDGIEQLIEQIDAVKEFNPKIKVAGCLITMAQRNNVHTLGQQFLKEYTGLP
;
A
#
# COMPACT_ATOMS: atom_id res chain seq x y z
N MET A 1 2.76 -13.62 -8.44
CA MET A 1 2.96 -12.69 -7.28
C MET A 1 1.62 -12.35 -6.66
N LYS A 2 1.50 -12.38 -5.34
CA LYS A 2 0.30 -11.92 -4.61
C LYS A 2 0.53 -10.51 -4.08
N THR A 3 -0.41 -9.58 -4.34
CA THR A 3 -0.28 -8.17 -3.98
C THR A 3 -1.20 -7.82 -2.82
N ILE A 4 -0.64 -7.21 -1.76
CA ILE A 4 -1.35 -6.84 -0.52
C ILE A 4 -1.17 -5.35 -0.27
N SER A 5 -2.26 -4.60 -0.22
CA SER A 5 -2.25 -3.18 0.16
C SER A 5 -2.52 -2.99 1.65
N ILE A 6 -1.68 -2.20 2.28
CA ILE A 6 -1.90 -1.71 3.66
C ILE A 6 -2.45 -0.29 3.56
N ILE A 7 -3.71 -0.08 3.92
CA ILE A 7 -4.39 1.19 3.72
C ILE A 7 -5.29 1.57 4.89
N ASN A 8 -5.32 2.84 5.23
CA ASN A 8 -6.35 3.50 6.04
C ASN A 8 -6.24 5.01 5.77
N LEU A 9 -7.36 5.70 5.64
CA LEU A 9 -7.41 7.15 5.42
C LEU A 9 -6.94 7.96 6.63
N LYS A 10 -6.94 7.34 7.81
CA LYS A 10 -6.46 7.97 9.04
C LYS A 10 -4.93 7.91 9.14
N GLY A 11 -4.31 9.05 9.43
CA GLY A 11 -2.89 9.14 9.75
C GLY A 11 -2.55 8.52 11.11
N GLY A 12 -1.32 7.98 11.26
CA GLY A 12 -0.83 7.50 12.57
C GLY A 12 -1.46 6.22 13.09
N VAL A 13 -2.14 5.43 12.25
CA VAL A 13 -2.74 4.12 12.63
C VAL A 13 -1.78 2.94 12.45
N GLY A 14 -0.53 3.16 12.08
CA GLY A 14 0.48 2.11 11.96
C GLY A 14 0.55 1.45 10.57
N LYS A 15 0.11 2.09 9.49
CA LYS A 15 0.22 1.56 8.11
C LYS A 15 1.66 1.15 7.78
N THR A 16 2.58 2.09 7.80
CA THR A 16 3.99 1.87 7.45
C THR A 16 4.63 0.76 8.28
N ILE A 17 4.44 0.78 9.60
CA ILE A 17 5.02 -0.26 10.46
C ILE A 17 4.40 -1.63 10.18
N THR A 18 3.12 -1.69 9.83
CA THR A 18 2.45 -2.93 9.43
C THR A 18 3.02 -3.45 8.11
N ALA A 19 3.18 -2.58 7.11
CA ALA A 19 3.73 -2.94 5.81
C ALA A 19 5.17 -3.47 5.93
N ILE A 20 6.03 -2.77 6.67
CA ILE A 20 7.43 -3.16 6.91
C ILE A 20 7.51 -4.53 7.61
N ASN A 21 6.77 -4.71 8.72
CA ASN A 21 6.80 -5.97 9.45
C ASN A 21 6.22 -7.12 8.65
N MET A 22 5.13 -6.91 7.91
CA MET A 22 4.55 -7.93 7.04
C MET A 22 5.55 -8.36 5.96
N ALA A 23 6.17 -7.40 5.27
CA ALA A 23 7.16 -7.69 4.24
C ALA A 23 8.36 -8.44 4.81
N TYR A 24 8.86 -8.03 5.99
CA TYR A 24 9.94 -8.72 6.68
C TYR A 24 9.56 -10.15 7.07
N ILE A 25 8.40 -10.35 7.71
CA ILE A 25 7.95 -11.69 8.12
C ILE A 25 7.79 -12.62 6.91
N LEU A 26 7.19 -12.13 5.82
CA LEU A 26 7.05 -12.91 4.60
C LEU A 26 8.42 -13.30 4.01
N SER A 27 9.40 -12.41 4.03
CA SER A 27 10.76 -12.71 3.56
C SER A 27 11.49 -13.68 4.49
N ASP A 28 11.33 -13.55 5.80
CA ASP A 28 11.90 -14.47 6.81
C ASP A 28 11.30 -15.88 6.69
N MET A 29 10.07 -16.00 6.19
CA MET A 29 9.43 -17.27 5.83
C MET A 29 9.98 -17.87 4.51
N GLY A 30 10.95 -17.24 3.86
CA GLY A 30 11.61 -17.71 2.65
C GLY A 30 10.99 -17.24 1.33
N ASN A 31 10.03 -16.32 1.36
CA ASN A 31 9.45 -15.74 0.15
C ASN A 31 10.31 -14.59 -0.40
N ARG A 32 10.18 -14.34 -1.71
CA ARG A 32 10.72 -13.15 -2.38
C ARG A 32 9.67 -12.04 -2.30
N VAL A 33 9.98 -10.94 -1.66
CA VAL A 33 9.03 -9.87 -1.34
C VAL A 33 9.48 -8.53 -1.92
N LEU A 34 8.58 -7.86 -2.63
CA LEU A 34 8.74 -6.46 -3.03
C LEU A 34 7.89 -5.58 -2.12
N LEU A 35 8.53 -4.73 -1.33
CA LEU A 35 7.84 -3.71 -0.54
C LEU A 35 7.78 -2.41 -1.34
N VAL A 36 6.58 -1.96 -1.64
CA VAL A 36 6.33 -0.73 -2.41
C VAL A 36 5.98 0.41 -1.45
N ASP A 37 6.80 1.45 -1.43
CA ASP A 37 6.48 2.69 -0.72
C ASP A 37 5.60 3.56 -1.63
N ASN A 38 4.32 3.67 -1.31
CA ASN A 38 3.34 4.49 -2.04
C ASN A 38 2.89 5.71 -1.22
N ASP A 39 3.80 6.24 -0.42
CA ASP A 39 3.61 7.51 0.30
C ASP A 39 4.68 8.52 -0.13
N LYS A 40 4.24 9.69 -0.59
CA LYS A 40 5.14 10.83 -0.94
C LYS A 40 6.08 11.23 0.22
N GLN A 41 5.72 10.91 1.46
CA GLN A 41 6.61 11.13 2.61
C GLN A 41 7.81 10.18 2.62
N GLY A 42 7.73 9.04 1.94
CA GLY A 42 8.84 8.10 1.79
C GLY A 42 9.30 7.49 3.13
N ASN A 43 8.38 7.22 4.05
CA ASN A 43 8.74 6.73 5.38
C ASN A 43 9.30 5.31 5.35
N THR A 44 8.72 4.42 4.54
CA THR A 44 9.26 3.09 4.27
C THR A 44 10.65 3.19 3.63
N SER A 45 10.83 4.06 2.65
CA SER A 45 12.11 4.29 1.98
C SER A 45 13.19 4.82 2.94
N LYS A 46 12.82 5.70 3.86
CA LYS A 46 13.72 6.22 4.90
C LYS A 46 14.13 5.14 5.89
N PHE A 47 13.19 4.28 6.29
CA PHE A 47 13.44 3.19 7.23
C PHE A 47 14.53 2.25 6.69
N PHE A 48 14.49 1.90 5.41
CA PHE A 48 15.49 1.04 4.79
C PHE A 48 16.74 1.79 4.27
N GLY A 49 16.84 3.11 4.48
CA GLY A 49 17.98 3.91 4.02
C GLY A 49 18.06 4.07 2.49
N VAL A 50 16.97 3.79 1.77
CA VAL A 50 16.92 3.82 0.28
C VAL A 50 16.25 5.09 -0.27
N HIS A 51 15.79 6.00 0.59
CA HIS A 51 15.20 7.28 0.18
C HIS A 51 16.24 8.15 -0.55
N SER A 52 15.92 8.57 -1.78
CA SER A 52 16.84 9.35 -2.63
C SER A 52 16.08 10.16 -3.68
N TYR A 53 16.64 11.31 -4.07
CA TYR A 53 16.25 12.07 -5.25
C TYR A 53 17.20 11.88 -6.44
N LYS A 54 18.25 11.06 -6.28
CA LYS A 54 19.27 10.80 -7.29
C LYS A 54 19.09 9.47 -8.00
N ARG A 55 18.10 8.69 -7.59
CA ARG A 55 17.74 7.40 -8.18
C ARG A 55 16.28 7.44 -8.60
N PRO A 56 15.91 6.64 -9.62
CA PRO A 56 14.50 6.42 -9.92
C PRO A 56 13.74 5.91 -8.68
N SER A 57 12.47 6.19 -8.66
CA SER A 57 11.53 5.84 -7.59
C SER A 57 10.21 5.40 -8.19
N LEU A 58 9.22 5.12 -7.37
CA LEU A 58 7.87 4.83 -7.84
C LEU A 58 7.29 5.96 -8.74
N ALA A 59 7.75 7.21 -8.57
CA ALA A 59 7.28 8.32 -9.40
C ALA A 59 7.60 8.10 -10.88
N GLU A 60 8.84 7.74 -11.22
CA GLU A 60 9.29 7.46 -12.59
C GLU A 60 8.59 6.22 -13.17
N VAL A 61 8.43 5.17 -12.36
CA VAL A 61 7.68 3.94 -12.73
C VAL A 61 6.25 4.26 -13.14
N LEU A 62 5.57 5.19 -12.46
CA LEU A 62 4.18 5.54 -12.74
C LEU A 62 4.03 6.54 -13.90
N THR A 63 5.02 7.41 -14.14
CA THR A 63 4.91 8.51 -15.12
C THR A 63 5.61 8.24 -16.44
N GLU A 64 6.76 7.57 -16.44
CA GLU A 64 7.53 7.34 -17.66
C GLU A 64 7.00 6.12 -18.43
N LYS A 65 6.76 6.29 -19.73
CA LYS A 65 6.25 5.21 -20.57
C LYS A 65 7.34 4.17 -20.82
N GLY A 66 7.07 2.92 -20.38
CA GLY A 66 7.99 1.80 -20.61
C GLY A 66 9.22 1.84 -19.69
N PHE A 67 9.17 2.59 -18.61
CA PHE A 67 10.23 2.58 -17.60
C PHE A 67 10.34 1.17 -16.98
N PRO A 68 11.53 0.53 -16.97
CA PRO A 68 11.70 -0.80 -16.39
C PRO A 68 11.59 -0.73 -14.88
N THR A 69 10.57 -1.37 -14.30
CA THR A 69 10.30 -1.32 -12.85
C THR A 69 11.53 -1.69 -12.00
N LEU A 70 12.32 -2.67 -12.45
CA LEU A 70 13.51 -3.11 -11.73
C LEU A 70 14.62 -2.05 -11.60
N GLU A 71 14.68 -1.06 -12.47
CA GLU A 71 15.66 0.02 -12.36
C GLU A 71 15.41 0.94 -11.16
N ALA A 72 14.16 0.98 -10.67
CA ALA A 72 13.80 1.71 -9.47
C ALA A 72 13.87 0.85 -8.19
N VAL A 73 13.89 -0.48 -8.30
CA VAL A 73 13.93 -1.39 -7.15
C VAL A 73 15.33 -1.37 -6.51
N VAL A 74 15.38 -1.36 -5.19
CA VAL A 74 16.60 -1.39 -4.39
C VAL A 74 16.59 -2.60 -3.48
N GLN A 75 17.66 -3.39 -3.53
CA GLN A 75 17.86 -4.50 -2.60
C GLN A 75 18.15 -3.98 -1.20
N THR A 76 17.58 -4.63 -0.20
CA THR A 76 17.86 -4.33 1.21
C THR A 76 18.91 -5.29 1.79
N GLU A 77 19.33 -5.04 3.02
CA GLU A 77 20.20 -5.98 3.75
C GLU A 77 19.47 -7.29 4.15
N TYR A 78 18.14 -7.30 4.07
CA TYR A 78 17.33 -8.46 4.43
C TYR A 78 17.14 -9.37 3.21
N LYS A 79 17.57 -10.60 3.35
CA LYS A 79 17.50 -11.60 2.26
C LYS A 79 16.05 -11.81 1.79
N GLY A 80 15.82 -11.64 0.50
CA GLY A 80 14.51 -11.85 -0.12
C GLY A 80 13.55 -10.68 0.05
N LEU A 81 14.01 -9.53 0.55
CA LEU A 81 13.22 -8.30 0.68
C LEU A 81 13.85 -7.16 -0.11
N ASP A 82 13.17 -6.72 -1.14
CA ASP A 82 13.53 -5.56 -1.95
C ASP A 82 12.50 -4.43 -1.75
N VAL A 83 12.91 -3.19 -2.00
CA VAL A 83 12.06 -2.01 -1.87
C VAL A 83 11.95 -1.27 -3.19
N LEU A 84 10.73 -0.92 -3.60
CA LEU A 84 10.47 0.09 -4.61
C LEU A 84 10.21 1.41 -3.86
N PRO A 85 11.21 2.33 -3.86
CA PRO A 85 11.19 3.50 -2.97
C PRO A 85 10.32 4.62 -3.50
N ALA A 86 9.95 5.53 -2.59
CA ALA A 86 9.26 6.77 -2.87
C ALA A 86 10.00 8.00 -2.33
N ASN A 87 9.62 9.14 -2.86
CA ASN A 87 9.99 10.46 -2.38
C ASN A 87 8.91 11.48 -2.77
N MET A 88 9.14 12.78 -2.49
CA MET A 88 8.17 13.85 -2.81
C MET A 88 7.86 14.01 -4.32
N ASN A 89 8.62 13.38 -5.22
CA ASN A 89 8.30 13.37 -6.66
C ASN A 89 6.95 12.70 -6.92
N LEU A 90 6.47 11.80 -6.04
CA LEU A 90 5.12 11.22 -6.15
C LEU A 90 4.02 12.29 -6.19
N LEU A 91 4.19 13.42 -5.50
CA LEU A 91 3.22 14.52 -5.57
C LEU A 91 3.10 15.11 -6.98
N ARG A 92 4.22 15.15 -7.72
CA ARG A 92 4.23 15.59 -9.13
C ARG A 92 3.68 14.48 -10.02
N ALA A 93 4.09 13.24 -9.77
CA ALA A 93 3.64 12.08 -10.52
C ALA A 93 2.11 11.94 -10.48
N ASP A 94 1.48 12.13 -9.32
CA ASP A 94 0.02 12.08 -9.16
C ASP A 94 -0.69 13.07 -10.09
N LYS A 95 -0.20 14.32 -10.15
CA LYS A 95 -0.72 15.35 -11.07
C LYS A 95 -0.50 15.00 -12.54
N GLU A 96 0.69 14.48 -12.88
CA GLU A 96 1.01 14.05 -14.24
C GLU A 96 0.11 12.90 -14.70
N ILE A 97 -0.18 11.96 -13.82
CA ILE A 97 -1.11 10.85 -14.10
C ILE A 97 -2.50 11.38 -14.41
N LEU A 98 -3.03 12.29 -13.58
CA LEU A 98 -4.35 12.89 -13.78
C LEU A 98 -4.47 13.67 -15.08
N MET A 99 -3.39 14.29 -15.55
CA MET A 99 -3.37 15.06 -16.80
C MET A 99 -3.09 14.22 -18.04
N ASP A 100 -2.58 13.01 -17.90
CA ASP A 100 -2.23 12.13 -19.03
C ASP A 100 -3.44 11.33 -19.52
N CYS A 101 -4.13 11.87 -20.52
CA CYS A 101 -5.24 11.19 -21.20
C CYS A 101 -4.79 10.16 -22.26
N THR A 102 -3.50 9.95 -22.46
CA THR A 102 -2.96 9.03 -23.50
C THR A 102 -2.83 7.59 -23.03
N ARG A 103 -2.84 7.37 -21.72
CA ARG A 103 -2.71 6.06 -21.07
C ARG A 103 -3.75 5.89 -19.96
N PRO A 104 -4.18 4.66 -19.66
CA PRO A 104 -5.01 4.40 -18.48
C PRO A 104 -4.34 4.95 -17.21
N GLN A 105 -5.08 5.70 -16.43
CA GLN A 105 -4.57 6.36 -15.23
C GLN A 105 -4.52 5.42 -14.02
N GLN A 106 -5.48 4.49 -13.91
CA GLN A 106 -5.71 3.66 -12.73
C GLN A 106 -4.87 2.38 -12.69
N THR A 107 -4.27 1.96 -13.82
CA THR A 107 -3.66 0.63 -13.97
C THR A 107 -2.14 0.66 -14.10
N ARG A 108 -1.49 1.79 -13.85
CA ARG A 108 -0.04 1.95 -14.07
C ARG A 108 0.79 1.12 -13.11
N LEU A 109 0.44 1.14 -11.82
CA LEU A 109 1.13 0.31 -10.83
C LEU A 109 0.88 -1.17 -11.07
N LYS A 110 -0.36 -1.56 -11.42
CA LYS A 110 -0.65 -2.95 -11.77
C LYS A 110 0.27 -3.43 -12.88
N LYS A 111 0.39 -2.67 -13.97
CA LYS A 111 1.26 -3.00 -15.09
C LYS A 111 2.73 -3.10 -14.66
N ALA A 112 3.21 -2.16 -13.85
CA ALA A 112 4.58 -2.18 -13.34
C ALA A 112 4.86 -3.40 -12.45
N LEU A 113 3.89 -3.83 -11.65
CA LEU A 113 4.01 -5.04 -10.83
C LEU A 113 3.90 -6.32 -11.66
N ASP A 114 3.09 -6.32 -12.71
CA ASP A 114 3.00 -7.45 -13.65
C ASP A 114 4.35 -7.68 -14.36
N ASP A 115 5.10 -6.63 -14.70
CA ASP A 115 6.43 -6.72 -15.35
C ASP A 115 7.48 -7.43 -14.47
N VAL A 116 7.31 -7.46 -13.16
CA VAL A 116 8.23 -8.10 -12.19
C VAL A 116 7.61 -9.30 -11.48
N ALA A 117 6.40 -9.72 -11.87
CA ALA A 117 5.60 -10.70 -11.14
C ALA A 117 6.27 -12.08 -10.98
N GLU A 118 7.16 -12.47 -11.89
CA GLU A 118 7.89 -13.74 -11.82
C GLU A 118 9.07 -13.71 -10.84
N LEU A 119 9.52 -12.51 -10.45
CA LEU A 119 10.67 -12.33 -9.57
C LEU A 119 10.28 -12.35 -8.10
N TYR A 120 9.02 -12.08 -7.77
CA TYR A 120 8.53 -11.97 -6.40
C TYR A 120 7.34 -12.89 -6.18
N ASP A 121 7.22 -13.39 -4.96
CA ASP A 121 6.07 -14.19 -4.50
C ASP A 121 4.98 -13.26 -3.94
N TYR A 122 5.40 -12.15 -3.29
CA TYR A 122 4.53 -11.13 -2.73
C TYR A 122 4.97 -9.72 -3.11
N ALA A 123 3.98 -8.83 -3.28
CA ALA A 123 4.15 -7.39 -3.21
C ALA A 123 3.35 -6.84 -2.02
N VAL A 124 3.97 -6.06 -1.15
CA VAL A 124 3.31 -5.36 -0.04
C VAL A 124 3.37 -3.87 -0.33
N ILE A 125 2.23 -3.18 -0.33
CA ILE A 125 2.14 -1.75 -0.66
C ILE A 125 1.81 -0.95 0.60
N ASP A 126 2.71 -0.05 1.02
CA ASP A 126 2.50 0.93 2.08
C ASP A 126 1.87 2.19 1.49
N ASN A 127 0.60 2.44 1.76
CA ASN A 127 -0.14 3.55 1.16
C ASN A 127 -0.17 4.80 2.04
N ALA A 128 -0.19 5.96 1.37
CA ALA A 128 -0.50 7.24 1.99
C ALA A 128 -1.90 7.26 2.64
N PRO A 129 -2.16 8.17 3.60
CA PRO A 129 -3.50 8.35 4.19
C PRO A 129 -4.43 9.22 3.34
N ASP A 130 -4.32 9.11 2.04
CA ASP A 130 -5.04 9.89 1.04
C ASP A 130 -5.83 8.96 0.10
N LEU A 131 -6.72 9.52 -0.73
CA LEU A 131 -7.38 8.84 -1.86
C LEU A 131 -6.95 9.49 -3.19
N ASP A 132 -5.64 9.64 -3.37
CA ASP A 132 -5.04 10.15 -4.59
C ASP A 132 -4.91 9.04 -5.67
N MET A 133 -4.42 9.40 -6.86
CA MET A 133 -4.24 8.44 -7.96
C MET A 133 -3.22 7.35 -7.64
N GLY A 134 -2.24 7.65 -6.79
CA GLY A 134 -1.29 6.64 -6.30
C GLY A 134 -2.00 5.54 -5.54
N VAL A 135 -2.90 5.90 -4.62
CA VAL A 135 -3.69 4.94 -3.84
C VAL A 135 -4.70 4.19 -4.70
N ILE A 136 -5.38 4.86 -5.64
CA ILE A 136 -6.26 4.17 -6.61
C ILE A 136 -5.47 3.12 -7.41
N ASN A 137 -4.27 3.46 -7.89
CA ASN A 137 -3.39 2.52 -8.58
C ASN A 137 -3.00 1.33 -7.70
N ALA A 138 -2.72 1.55 -6.42
CA ALA A 138 -2.40 0.49 -5.48
C ALA A 138 -3.59 -0.47 -5.27
N LEU A 139 -4.80 0.06 -5.10
CA LEU A 139 -6.02 -0.75 -4.96
C LEU A 139 -6.30 -1.56 -6.23
N VAL A 140 -6.15 -0.97 -7.42
CA VAL A 140 -6.32 -1.68 -8.70
C VAL A 140 -5.30 -2.79 -8.87
N ALA A 141 -4.09 -2.64 -8.34
CA ALA A 141 -3.03 -3.63 -8.40
C ALA A 141 -3.13 -4.74 -7.33
N SER A 142 -4.01 -4.60 -6.34
CA SER A 142 -4.03 -5.47 -5.15
C SER A 142 -4.99 -6.64 -5.27
N ASP A 143 -4.61 -7.78 -4.68
CA ASP A 143 -5.50 -8.92 -4.45
C ASP A 143 -6.21 -8.78 -3.11
N ASP A 144 -5.46 -8.41 -2.06
CA ASP A 144 -5.95 -8.30 -0.68
C ASP A 144 -5.66 -6.92 -0.10
N ILE A 145 -6.56 -6.47 0.78
CA ILE A 145 -6.41 -5.24 1.55
C ILE A 145 -6.37 -5.59 3.04
N ILE A 146 -5.42 -5.02 3.76
CA ILE A 146 -5.39 -5.00 5.22
C ILE A 146 -5.56 -3.57 5.70
N ILE A 147 -6.47 -3.36 6.66
CA ILE A 147 -6.80 -2.06 7.21
C ILE A 147 -6.28 -1.96 8.65
N PRO A 148 -5.09 -1.40 8.89
CA PRO A 148 -4.62 -1.13 10.24
C PRO A 148 -5.49 -0.08 10.91
N MET A 149 -5.93 -0.35 12.14
CA MET A 149 -6.84 0.52 12.89
C MET A 149 -6.36 0.71 14.31
N LYS A 150 -6.34 1.95 14.76
CA LYS A 150 -6.24 2.28 16.17
C LYS A 150 -7.64 2.47 16.72
N VAL A 151 -8.01 1.71 17.75
CA VAL A 151 -9.31 1.86 18.41
C VAL A 151 -9.32 3.14 19.24
N ASP A 152 -10.00 4.16 18.74
CA ASP A 152 -10.27 5.41 19.45
C ASP A 152 -11.67 5.93 19.07
N LYS A 153 -12.08 7.07 19.65
CA LYS A 153 -13.41 7.67 19.43
C LYS A 153 -13.75 7.88 17.94
N PHE A 154 -12.74 8.03 17.08
CA PHE A 154 -12.90 8.30 15.65
C PHE A 154 -12.40 7.12 14.78
N ALA A 155 -12.30 5.93 15.37
CA ALA A 155 -11.76 4.75 14.67
C ALA A 155 -12.55 4.38 13.43
N PHE A 156 -13.84 4.65 13.45
CA PHE A 156 -14.79 4.27 12.40
C PHE A 156 -14.98 5.36 11.34
N ASP A 157 -14.55 6.59 11.65
CA ASP A 157 -14.59 7.68 10.68
C ASP A 157 -13.66 7.33 9.50
N GLY A 158 -14.19 7.37 8.30
CA GLY A 158 -13.45 7.07 7.07
C GLY A 158 -13.40 5.60 6.64
N ILE A 159 -13.88 4.63 7.47
CA ILE A 159 -13.99 3.23 7.00
C ILE A 159 -15.04 3.12 5.90
N GLU A 160 -16.19 3.72 6.09
CA GLU A 160 -17.26 3.70 5.10
C GLU A 160 -16.79 4.28 3.77
N GLN A 161 -16.11 5.45 3.82
CA GLN A 161 -15.50 6.06 2.63
C GLN A 161 -14.46 5.16 1.98
N LEU A 162 -13.63 4.48 2.78
CA LEU A 162 -12.64 3.54 2.25
C LEU A 162 -13.32 2.33 1.58
N ILE A 163 -14.36 1.79 2.17
CA ILE A 163 -15.13 0.66 1.59
C ILE A 163 -15.81 1.10 0.28
N GLU A 164 -16.41 2.28 0.24
CA GLU A 164 -17.00 2.84 -0.99
C GLU A 164 -15.95 2.97 -2.11
N GLN A 165 -14.72 3.41 -1.80
CA GLN A 165 -13.64 3.50 -2.78
C GLN A 165 -13.15 2.11 -3.23
N ILE A 166 -13.07 1.15 -2.31
CA ILE A 166 -12.74 -0.24 -2.65
C ILE A 166 -13.80 -0.81 -3.60
N ASP A 167 -15.08 -0.53 -3.33
CA ASP A 167 -16.17 -0.98 -4.19
C ASP A 167 -16.14 -0.30 -5.57
N ALA A 168 -15.82 0.97 -5.65
CA ALA A 168 -15.62 1.68 -6.92
C ALA A 168 -14.44 1.09 -7.73
N VAL A 169 -13.36 0.70 -7.07
CA VAL A 169 -12.20 0.06 -7.72
C VAL A 169 -12.52 -1.32 -8.28
N LYS A 170 -13.57 -2.00 -7.81
CA LYS A 170 -14.01 -3.31 -8.35
C LYS A 170 -14.37 -3.27 -9.84
N GLU A 171 -14.67 -2.10 -10.38
CA GLU A 171 -14.83 -1.92 -11.84
C GLU A 171 -13.55 -2.27 -12.60
N PHE A 172 -12.38 -1.92 -12.04
CA PHE A 172 -11.05 -2.17 -12.62
C PHE A 172 -10.40 -3.46 -12.10
N ASN A 173 -10.75 -3.88 -10.88
CA ASN A 173 -10.22 -5.06 -10.23
C ASN A 173 -11.33 -5.83 -9.47
N PRO A 174 -12.11 -6.68 -10.15
CA PRO A 174 -13.23 -7.41 -9.54
C PRO A 174 -12.82 -8.39 -8.42
N LYS A 175 -11.52 -8.73 -8.33
CA LYS A 175 -11.02 -9.73 -7.37
C LYS A 175 -10.57 -9.12 -6.04
N ILE A 176 -10.48 -7.78 -5.97
CA ILE A 176 -10.03 -7.10 -4.75
C ILE A 176 -10.96 -7.41 -3.58
N LYS A 177 -10.39 -7.70 -2.44
CA LYS A 177 -11.15 -7.95 -1.21
C LYS A 177 -10.42 -7.42 0.02
N VAL A 178 -11.20 -7.07 1.04
CA VAL A 178 -10.65 -6.77 2.35
C VAL A 178 -10.37 -8.09 3.05
N ALA A 179 -9.09 -8.38 3.31
CA ALA A 179 -8.64 -9.57 4.02
C ALA A 179 -8.90 -9.46 5.53
N GLY A 180 -8.91 -8.24 6.07
CA GLY A 180 -9.25 -8.00 7.46
C GLY A 180 -8.81 -6.64 7.98
N CYS A 181 -9.25 -6.35 9.21
CA CYS A 181 -8.84 -5.19 9.99
C CYS A 181 -7.80 -5.61 11.03
N LEU A 182 -6.64 -4.93 11.05
CA LEU A 182 -5.59 -5.17 12.03
C LEU A 182 -5.65 -4.09 13.12
N ILE A 183 -5.99 -4.48 14.35
CA ILE A 183 -5.98 -3.56 15.47
C ILE A 183 -4.53 -3.28 15.90
N THR A 184 -4.13 -2.02 15.77
CA THR A 184 -2.82 -1.53 16.19
C THR A 184 -2.92 -0.76 17.51
N MET A 185 -1.78 -0.60 18.21
CA MET A 185 -1.69 0.17 19.46
C MET A 185 -2.74 -0.28 20.50
N ALA A 186 -3.02 -1.58 20.55
CA ALA A 186 -4.02 -2.14 21.44
C ALA A 186 -3.72 -1.82 22.92
N GLN A 187 -4.75 -1.40 23.65
CA GLN A 187 -4.68 -1.14 25.08
C GLN A 187 -5.64 -2.07 25.84
N ARG A 188 -5.25 -2.53 27.01
CA ARG A 188 -6.12 -3.36 27.86
C ARG A 188 -7.11 -2.49 28.64
N ASN A 189 -8.17 -2.06 27.97
CA ASN A 189 -9.25 -1.31 28.59
C ASN A 189 -10.62 -1.65 27.91
N ASN A 190 -11.71 -1.28 28.56
CA ASN A 190 -13.07 -1.57 28.10
C ASN A 190 -13.39 -0.92 26.74
N VAL A 191 -12.79 0.25 26.43
CA VAL A 191 -13.02 0.94 25.16
C VAL A 191 -12.48 0.11 23.99
N HIS A 192 -11.29 -0.49 24.17
CA HIS A 192 -10.72 -1.36 23.14
C HIS A 192 -11.51 -2.65 22.96
N THR A 193 -11.97 -3.27 24.05
CA THR A 193 -12.79 -4.49 24.00
C THR A 193 -14.11 -4.24 23.26
N LEU A 194 -14.80 -3.14 23.61
CA LEU A 194 -16.05 -2.74 22.94
C LEU A 194 -15.81 -2.36 21.47
N GLY A 195 -14.72 -1.65 21.16
CA GLY A 195 -14.36 -1.31 19.80
C GLY A 195 -14.06 -2.55 18.92
N GLN A 196 -13.42 -3.58 19.48
CA GLN A 196 -13.22 -4.86 18.79
C GLN A 196 -14.52 -5.59 18.49
N GLN A 197 -15.44 -5.63 19.46
CA GLN A 197 -16.76 -6.23 19.26
C GLN A 197 -17.55 -5.47 18.20
N PHE A 198 -17.56 -4.16 18.26
CA PHE A 198 -18.24 -3.31 17.28
C PHE A 198 -17.68 -3.51 15.87
N LEU A 199 -16.35 -3.60 15.70
CA LEU A 199 -15.74 -3.88 14.40
C LEU A 199 -16.27 -5.18 13.79
N LYS A 200 -16.31 -6.26 14.57
CA LYS A 200 -16.82 -7.56 14.09
C LYS A 200 -18.30 -7.50 13.71
N GLU A 201 -19.10 -6.81 14.50
CA GLU A 201 -20.56 -6.72 14.30
C GLU A 201 -20.94 -5.75 13.17
N TYR A 202 -20.25 -4.60 13.08
CA TYR A 202 -20.61 -3.52 12.15
C TYR A 202 -20.02 -3.72 10.74
N THR A 203 -18.77 -4.16 10.64
CA THR A 203 -18.13 -4.27 9.33
C THR A 203 -18.26 -5.67 8.71
N GLY A 204 -18.59 -6.70 9.49
CA GLY A 204 -18.54 -8.09 9.03
C GLY A 204 -17.14 -8.54 8.55
N LEU A 205 -16.13 -7.71 8.74
CA LEU A 205 -14.75 -7.98 8.33
C LEU A 205 -14.01 -8.80 9.41
N PRO A 206 -13.16 -9.74 9.00
CA PRO A 206 -12.33 -10.53 9.92
C PRO A 206 -11.26 -9.70 10.62
#